data_ec6ad3f85b4b83e63f6bf33c59b7f07c
#
_entry.id   ec6ad3f85b4b83e63f6bf33c59b7f07c
#
_cell.length_a   1.000
_cell.length_b   1.000
_cell.length_c   1.000
_cell.angle_alpha   90.00
_cell.angle_beta   90.00
_cell.angle_gamma   90.00
#
_symmetry.space_group_name_H-M   'P 1'
#
loop_
_entity.id
_entity.type
_entity.pdbx_description
1 polymer ?
#
loop_
_entity_poly.entity_id
_entity_poly.type
_entity_poly.pdbx_seq_one_letter_code
_entity_poly.pdbx_strand_id
1 'polypeptide(L)'
;MAERAHAGPLSSVKLRRLAAQDLDAVVDIDAQITGRSRRDYFERRLQAALRVPELHTQFAAEEDGVLEGYVLARKLEGEFGRVEPALRLEVISVRPGEQGHGYGDALLGALEANARKHGVFLVRTQVVWKDHAMLSFLDHAGFLLGGSHVIDCEIHAGRIGGGEQERVLAPEPHRLSAEIDYSIPKVNDFEALARDRADVRSLESADLEDIVRIDRRIMGRDRRAYIGRLVDEALNDSAIRVSLVAVQDKSATG
;
A
#
# COMPACT_ATOMS: atom_id res chain seq x y z
N MET A 1 18.07 14.01 -20.95
CA MET A 1 18.58 14.16 -19.59
C MET A 1 18.37 15.61 -19.20
N ALA A 2 17.30 15.88 -18.45
CA ALA A 2 17.05 17.23 -17.94
C ALA A 2 17.81 17.37 -16.62
N GLU A 3 18.68 18.37 -16.56
CA GLU A 3 19.46 18.76 -15.43
C GLU A 3 18.51 19.22 -14.31
N ARG A 4 18.58 18.56 -13.14
CA ARG A 4 17.77 18.92 -11.97
C ARG A 4 18.16 20.35 -11.56
N ALA A 5 17.22 21.29 -11.67
CA ALA A 5 17.36 22.59 -11.03
C ALA A 5 17.35 22.36 -9.51
N HIS A 6 18.51 22.40 -8.89
CA HIS A 6 18.68 22.34 -7.45
C HIS A 6 18.09 23.60 -6.84
N ALA A 7 17.08 23.46 -5.98
CA ALA A 7 16.84 24.44 -4.94
C ALA A 7 18.17 24.63 -4.17
N GLY A 8 18.49 25.87 -3.80
CA GLY A 8 19.79 26.21 -3.17
C GLY A 8 20.05 25.35 -1.93
N PRO A 9 21.31 25.24 -1.48
CA PRO A 9 21.69 24.34 -0.42
C PRO A 9 20.91 24.67 0.86
N LEU A 10 20.09 23.73 1.32
CA LEU A 10 19.53 23.72 2.66
C LEU A 10 20.69 23.51 3.64
N SER A 11 21.37 24.58 4.01
CA SER A 11 22.61 24.50 4.82
C SER A 11 22.38 24.11 6.28
N SER A 12 21.12 23.95 6.71
CA SER A 12 20.72 23.69 8.10
C SER A 12 19.79 22.49 8.28
N VAL A 13 19.27 21.89 7.20
CA VAL A 13 18.33 20.75 7.30
C VAL A 13 19.06 19.48 7.67
N LYS A 14 18.71 18.94 8.83
CA LYS A 14 19.17 17.65 9.32
C LYS A 14 18.17 16.55 8.97
N LEU A 15 18.60 15.59 8.17
CA LEU A 15 17.84 14.38 7.87
C LEU A 15 18.19 13.27 8.87
N ARG A 16 17.20 12.72 9.52
CA ARG A 16 17.34 11.60 10.45
C ARG A 16 16.21 10.60 10.32
N ARG A 17 16.36 9.43 10.92
CA ARG A 17 15.23 8.50 11.05
C ARG A 17 14.17 9.11 11.95
N LEU A 18 12.91 8.92 11.54
CA LEU A 18 11.76 9.26 12.38
C LEU A 18 11.70 8.29 13.55
N ALA A 19 11.46 8.80 14.76
CA ALA A 19 11.43 8.05 16.00
C ALA A 19 10.06 8.14 16.68
N ALA A 20 9.82 7.31 17.70
CA ALA A 20 8.54 7.30 18.42
C ALA A 20 8.19 8.66 19.06
N GLN A 21 9.20 9.39 19.52
CA GLN A 21 9.05 10.73 20.11
C GLN A 21 8.55 11.80 19.13
N ASP A 22 8.64 11.55 17.83
CA ASP A 22 8.18 12.48 16.79
C ASP A 22 6.67 12.39 16.55
N LEU A 23 5.96 11.46 17.21
CA LEU A 23 4.55 11.20 16.96
C LEU A 23 3.70 12.47 17.05
N ASP A 24 3.88 13.27 18.10
CA ASP A 24 3.08 14.49 18.30
C ASP A 24 3.31 15.50 17.17
N ALA A 25 4.56 15.71 16.76
CA ALA A 25 4.90 16.61 15.67
C ALA A 25 4.39 16.11 14.30
N VAL A 26 4.46 14.80 14.06
CA VAL A 26 3.89 14.15 12.85
C VAL A 26 2.39 14.34 12.79
N VAL A 27 1.70 14.08 13.90
CA VAL A 27 0.24 14.26 13.99
C VAL A 27 -0.17 15.72 13.82
N ASP A 28 0.61 16.65 14.39
CA ASP A 28 0.36 18.09 14.25
C ASP A 28 0.49 18.55 12.79
N ILE A 29 1.57 18.21 12.11
CA ILE A 29 1.76 18.53 10.68
C ILE A 29 0.63 17.94 9.84
N ASP A 30 0.29 16.68 10.07
CA ASP A 30 -0.79 16.02 9.34
C ASP A 30 -2.16 16.69 9.58
N ALA A 31 -2.45 17.04 10.81
CA ALA A 31 -3.72 17.70 11.17
C ALA A 31 -3.83 19.09 10.54
N GLN A 32 -2.73 19.85 10.45
CA GLN A 32 -2.71 21.14 9.76
C GLN A 32 -3.01 21.00 8.26
N ILE A 33 -2.57 19.91 7.61
CA ILE A 33 -2.79 19.65 6.18
C ILE A 33 -4.18 19.08 5.92
N THR A 34 -4.61 18.11 6.74
CA THR A 34 -5.84 17.32 6.48
C THR A 34 -7.08 17.86 7.19
N GLY A 35 -6.92 18.80 8.11
CA GLY A 35 -7.98 19.34 8.94
C GLY A 35 -8.50 18.37 10.02
N ARG A 36 -7.85 17.22 10.25
CA ARG A 36 -8.26 16.23 11.25
C ARG A 36 -7.06 15.51 11.85
N SER A 37 -7.17 15.11 13.11
CA SER A 37 -6.14 14.28 13.75
C SER A 37 -6.29 12.82 13.34
N ARG A 38 -5.16 12.22 12.91
CA ARG A 38 -5.04 10.78 12.59
C ARG A 38 -4.06 10.10 13.54
N ARG A 39 -4.06 10.49 14.83
CA ARG A 39 -3.11 10.01 15.85
C ARG A 39 -3.00 8.48 15.87
N ASP A 40 -4.13 7.76 15.95
CA ASP A 40 -4.13 6.30 16.04
C ASP A 40 -3.49 5.62 14.81
N TYR A 41 -3.63 6.23 13.63
CA TYR A 41 -2.97 5.75 12.43
C TYR A 41 -1.45 5.89 12.53
N PHE A 42 -0.95 7.08 12.88
CA PHE A 42 0.48 7.34 12.96
C PHE A 42 1.15 6.58 14.11
N GLU A 43 0.48 6.44 15.24
CA GLU A 43 0.99 5.66 16.36
C GLU A 43 1.22 4.20 15.94
N ARG A 44 0.22 3.54 15.38
CA ARG A 44 0.36 2.16 14.87
C ARG A 44 1.44 2.06 13.79
N ARG A 45 1.48 3.03 12.87
CA ARG A 45 2.42 3.04 11.76
C ARG A 45 3.87 3.19 12.23
N LEU A 46 4.13 4.06 13.18
CA LEU A 46 5.46 4.24 13.77
C LEU A 46 5.87 3.03 14.61
N GLN A 47 4.95 2.45 15.39
CA GLN A 47 5.20 1.22 16.13
C GLN A 47 5.55 0.05 15.21
N ALA A 48 4.80 -0.14 14.12
CA ALA A 48 5.10 -1.16 13.11
C ALA A 48 6.50 -0.98 12.51
N ALA A 49 6.89 0.26 12.23
CA ALA A 49 8.20 0.57 11.68
C ALA A 49 9.36 0.31 12.66
N LEU A 50 9.12 0.44 13.96
CA LEU A 50 10.11 0.11 14.99
C LEU A 50 10.25 -1.40 15.17
N ARG A 51 9.15 -2.17 15.00
CA ARG A 51 9.16 -3.63 15.12
C ARG A 51 9.75 -4.33 13.91
N VAL A 52 9.46 -3.84 12.70
CA VAL A 52 9.88 -4.48 11.45
C VAL A 52 10.59 -3.45 10.55
N PRO A 53 11.77 -2.96 10.95
CA PRO A 53 12.47 -1.88 10.26
C PRO A 53 12.90 -2.23 8.82
N GLU A 54 13.00 -3.51 8.47
CA GLU A 54 13.31 -3.97 7.12
C GLU A 54 12.15 -3.81 6.12
N LEU A 55 10.91 -3.72 6.61
CA LEU A 55 9.74 -3.41 5.77
C LEU A 55 9.44 -1.93 5.68
N HIS A 56 9.92 -1.14 6.63
CA HIS A 56 9.52 0.24 6.78
C HIS A 56 10.72 1.19 6.66
N THR A 57 10.55 2.22 5.87
CA THR A 57 11.54 3.30 5.75
C THR A 57 10.87 4.61 6.09
N GLN A 58 11.49 5.38 6.99
CA GLN A 58 10.95 6.65 7.46
C GLN A 58 12.05 7.63 7.80
N PHE A 59 11.87 8.88 7.39
CA PHE A 59 12.77 9.98 7.68
C PHE A 59 12.04 11.21 8.16
N ALA A 60 12.73 12.00 8.96
CA ALA A 60 12.38 13.31 9.42
C ALA A 60 13.33 14.33 8.81
N ALA A 61 12.82 15.47 8.42
CA ALA A 61 13.58 16.69 8.12
C ALA A 61 13.40 17.64 9.30
N GLU A 62 14.51 17.99 9.92
CA GLU A 62 14.58 18.81 11.13
C GLU A 62 15.43 20.05 10.86
N GLU A 63 14.97 21.21 11.27
CA GLU A 63 15.73 22.47 11.29
C GLU A 63 15.62 23.09 12.67
N ASP A 64 16.74 23.50 13.24
CA ASP A 64 16.86 24.09 14.59
C ASP A 64 16.16 23.29 15.70
N GLY A 65 16.14 21.96 15.57
CA GLY A 65 15.49 21.03 16.51
C GLY A 65 13.96 20.89 16.32
N VAL A 66 13.39 21.52 15.30
CA VAL A 66 11.98 21.44 14.97
C VAL A 66 11.77 20.48 13.78
N LEU A 67 10.81 19.60 13.88
CA LEU A 67 10.41 18.73 12.76
C LEU A 67 9.58 19.54 11.76
N GLU A 68 10.12 19.73 10.56
CA GLU A 68 9.49 20.51 9.50
C GLU A 68 8.86 19.62 8.42
N GLY A 69 9.28 18.37 8.34
CA GLY A 69 8.67 17.42 7.42
C GLY A 69 9.03 15.98 7.74
N TYR A 70 8.29 15.06 7.14
CA TYR A 70 8.53 13.63 7.30
C TYR A 70 8.09 12.82 6.07
N VAL A 71 8.66 11.62 5.92
CA VAL A 71 8.29 10.67 4.88
C VAL A 71 8.13 9.29 5.49
N LEU A 72 7.08 8.58 5.08
CA LEU A 72 6.82 7.19 5.44
C LEU A 72 6.71 6.35 4.16
N ALA A 73 7.43 5.25 4.11
CA ALA A 73 7.35 4.31 3.00
C ALA A 73 7.43 2.87 3.51
N ARG A 74 6.89 1.94 2.72
CA ARG A 74 6.90 0.51 2.99
C ARG A 74 7.45 -0.27 1.81
N LYS A 75 8.27 -1.28 2.09
CA LYS A 75 8.79 -2.19 1.08
C LYS A 75 7.69 -3.16 0.63
N LEU A 76 7.54 -3.30 -0.68
CA LEU A 76 6.70 -4.27 -1.36
C LEU A 76 7.58 -5.26 -2.09
N GLU A 77 7.30 -6.54 -2.01
CA GLU A 77 8.09 -7.59 -2.68
C GLU A 77 7.27 -8.34 -3.75
N GLY A 78 6.64 -7.59 -4.64
CA GLY A 78 5.92 -8.16 -5.78
C GLY A 78 4.48 -8.53 -5.47
N GLU A 79 3.69 -7.58 -5.03
CA GLU A 79 2.25 -7.73 -4.82
C GLU A 79 1.49 -7.65 -6.14
N PHE A 80 0.34 -8.31 -6.20
CA PHE A 80 -0.54 -8.35 -7.38
C PHE A 80 0.17 -8.75 -8.69
N GLY A 81 0.94 -9.86 -8.63
CA GLY A 81 1.63 -10.41 -9.82
C GLY A 81 2.86 -9.64 -10.30
N ARG A 82 3.30 -8.61 -9.57
CA ARG A 82 4.55 -7.90 -9.87
C ARG A 82 5.74 -8.64 -9.29
N VAL A 83 6.83 -8.69 -10.04
CA VAL A 83 8.03 -9.44 -9.64
C VAL A 83 9.04 -8.55 -8.93
N GLU A 84 9.14 -7.28 -9.33
CA GLU A 84 10.17 -6.38 -8.82
C GLU A 84 9.80 -5.81 -7.44
N PRO A 85 10.76 -5.78 -6.50
CA PRO A 85 10.58 -5.07 -5.25
C PRO A 85 10.44 -3.56 -5.48
N ALA A 86 9.59 -2.92 -4.68
CA ALA A 86 9.37 -1.49 -4.73
C ALA A 86 9.24 -0.91 -3.32
N LEU A 87 9.48 0.38 -3.16
CA LEU A 87 8.99 1.14 -2.01
C LEU A 87 7.63 1.77 -2.36
N ARG A 88 6.66 1.54 -1.50
CA ARG A 88 5.40 2.29 -1.52
C ARG A 88 5.57 3.52 -0.65
N LEU A 89 5.61 4.69 -1.26
CA LEU A 89 5.54 5.95 -0.56
C LEU A 89 4.11 6.14 -0.06
N GLU A 90 3.93 6.11 1.26
CA GLU A 90 2.62 6.17 1.92
C GLU A 90 2.25 7.59 2.30
N VAL A 91 3.21 8.34 2.85
CA VAL A 91 3.03 9.72 3.25
C VAL A 91 4.33 10.47 3.00
N ILE A 92 4.23 11.67 2.45
CA ILE A 92 5.27 12.71 2.50
C ILE A 92 4.58 14.02 2.85
N SER A 93 5.05 14.67 3.89
CA SER A 93 4.43 15.91 4.38
C SER A 93 5.50 16.88 4.86
N VAL A 94 5.26 18.15 4.55
CA VAL A 94 6.04 19.29 5.03
C VAL A 94 5.08 20.26 5.70
N ARG A 95 5.48 20.81 6.84
CA ARG A 95 4.70 21.79 7.63
C ARG A 95 4.14 22.89 6.72
N PRO A 96 2.84 23.23 6.81
CA PRO A 96 2.30 24.39 6.12
C PRO A 96 3.09 25.66 6.48
N GLY A 97 3.49 26.43 5.47
CA GLY A 97 4.39 27.59 5.63
C GLY A 97 5.85 27.29 5.33
N GLU A 98 6.30 26.05 5.50
CA GLU A 98 7.67 25.60 5.19
C GLU A 98 7.75 24.87 3.85
N GLN A 99 6.66 24.77 3.13
CA GLN A 99 6.62 24.18 1.79
C GLN A 99 7.35 25.09 0.78
N GLY A 100 7.98 24.47 -0.22
CA GLY A 100 8.77 25.19 -1.22
C GLY A 100 10.24 25.46 -0.81
N HIS A 101 10.64 25.15 0.42
CA HIS A 101 12.00 25.33 0.91
C HIS A 101 12.91 24.10 0.69
N GLY A 102 12.44 23.09 -0.07
CA GLY A 102 13.27 21.92 -0.45
C GLY A 102 13.21 20.74 0.54
N TYR A 103 12.46 20.82 1.64
CA TYR A 103 12.32 19.70 2.59
C TYR A 103 11.78 18.44 1.94
N GLY A 104 10.80 18.58 1.04
CA GLY A 104 10.22 17.44 0.29
C GLY A 104 11.25 16.71 -0.56
N ASP A 105 12.09 17.47 -1.29
CA ASP A 105 13.17 16.92 -2.12
C ASP A 105 14.23 16.23 -1.27
N ALA A 106 14.60 16.84 -0.13
CA ALA A 106 15.56 16.26 0.80
C ALA A 106 15.06 14.93 1.38
N LEU A 107 13.78 14.86 1.80
CA LEU A 107 13.14 13.66 2.31
C LEU A 107 13.06 12.55 1.24
N LEU A 108 12.66 12.91 0.03
CA LEU A 108 12.58 11.96 -1.08
C LEU A 108 13.96 11.45 -1.49
N GLY A 109 14.97 12.33 -1.51
CA GLY A 109 16.37 11.96 -1.76
C GLY A 109 16.92 10.98 -0.72
N ALA A 110 16.60 11.20 0.57
CA ALA A 110 16.96 10.26 1.64
C ALA A 110 16.27 8.89 1.47
N LEU A 111 14.99 8.90 1.09
CA LEU A 111 14.23 7.69 0.80
C LEU A 111 14.85 6.92 -0.36
N GLU A 112 15.15 7.58 -1.47
CA GLU A 112 15.79 6.97 -2.65
C GLU A 112 17.18 6.41 -2.32
N ALA A 113 18.00 7.17 -1.60
CA ALA A 113 19.32 6.71 -1.19
C ALA A 113 19.25 5.45 -0.31
N ASN A 114 18.30 5.41 0.60
CA ASN A 114 18.03 4.22 1.42
C ASN A 114 17.54 3.03 0.56
N ALA A 115 16.61 3.27 -0.37
CA ALA A 115 16.10 2.25 -1.28
C ALA A 115 17.21 1.57 -2.07
N ARG A 116 18.09 2.36 -2.68
CA ARG A 116 19.23 1.87 -3.47
C ARG A 116 20.18 0.99 -2.64
N LYS A 117 20.45 1.37 -1.39
CA LYS A 117 21.28 0.56 -0.46
C LYS A 117 20.69 -0.83 -0.22
N HIS A 118 19.37 -0.98 -0.33
CA HIS A 118 18.66 -2.25 -0.13
C HIS A 118 18.25 -2.93 -1.44
N GLY A 119 18.82 -2.52 -2.58
CA GLY A 119 18.54 -3.11 -3.90
C GLY A 119 17.13 -2.82 -4.42
N VAL A 120 16.47 -1.76 -3.93
CA VAL A 120 15.17 -1.33 -4.41
C VAL A 120 15.34 -0.11 -5.30
N PHE A 121 14.89 -0.20 -6.54
CA PHE A 121 15.08 0.83 -7.56
C PHE A 121 13.78 1.47 -8.04
N LEU A 122 12.67 1.17 -7.38
CA LEU A 122 11.36 1.66 -7.75
C LEU A 122 10.63 2.19 -6.53
N VAL A 123 10.15 3.43 -6.62
CA VAL A 123 9.22 4.03 -5.65
C VAL A 123 7.86 4.18 -6.32
N ARG A 124 6.80 3.79 -5.63
CA ARG A 124 5.41 3.92 -6.09
C ARG A 124 4.59 4.70 -5.09
N THR A 125 3.66 5.48 -5.57
CA THR A 125 2.67 6.17 -4.74
C THR A 125 1.33 6.25 -5.44
N GLN A 126 0.30 6.66 -4.71
CA GLN A 126 -1.03 6.96 -5.21
C GLN A 126 -1.40 8.36 -4.78
N VAL A 127 -1.88 9.16 -5.71
CA VAL A 127 -2.27 10.56 -5.48
C VAL A 127 -3.65 10.77 -6.06
N VAL A 128 -4.49 11.50 -5.35
CA VAL A 128 -5.80 11.92 -5.85
C VAL A 128 -5.59 12.87 -7.00
N TRP A 129 -6.26 12.63 -8.13
CA TRP A 129 -6.10 13.42 -9.37
C TRP A 129 -6.31 14.92 -9.18
N LYS A 130 -7.10 15.32 -8.17
CA LYS A 130 -7.38 16.72 -7.85
C LYS A 130 -6.28 17.40 -7.03
N ASP A 131 -5.32 16.65 -6.52
CA ASP A 131 -4.19 17.21 -5.76
C ASP A 131 -3.07 17.65 -6.71
N HIS A 132 -3.29 18.77 -7.36
CA HIS A 132 -2.36 19.31 -8.36
C HIS A 132 -1.00 19.70 -7.76
N ALA A 133 -0.97 20.12 -6.51
CA ALA A 133 0.28 20.48 -5.83
C ALA A 133 1.17 19.25 -5.64
N MET A 134 0.60 18.15 -5.14
CA MET A 134 1.32 16.88 -4.98
C MET A 134 1.71 16.27 -6.33
N LEU A 135 0.83 16.33 -7.33
CA LEU A 135 1.15 15.84 -8.68
C LEU A 135 2.31 16.62 -9.29
N SER A 136 2.32 17.95 -9.17
CA SER A 136 3.42 18.79 -9.63
C SER A 136 4.74 18.49 -8.92
N PHE A 137 4.70 18.30 -7.59
CA PHE A 137 5.87 17.91 -6.82
C PHE A 137 6.45 16.57 -7.29
N LEU A 138 5.59 15.56 -7.47
CA LEU A 138 6.03 14.24 -7.91
C LEU A 138 6.55 14.22 -9.35
N ASP A 139 5.95 15.00 -10.25
CA ASP A 139 6.43 15.16 -11.62
C ASP A 139 7.84 15.77 -11.65
N HIS A 140 8.08 16.84 -10.88
CA HIS A 140 9.41 17.44 -10.72
C HIS A 140 10.43 16.46 -10.11
N ALA A 141 9.99 15.58 -9.22
CA ALA A 141 10.80 14.51 -8.64
C ALA A 141 11.04 13.34 -9.60
N GLY A 142 10.48 13.37 -10.81
CA GLY A 142 10.70 12.37 -11.84
C GLY A 142 9.77 11.15 -11.76
N PHE A 143 8.65 11.25 -11.04
CA PHE A 143 7.61 10.23 -11.07
C PHE A 143 6.85 10.29 -12.40
N LEU A 144 6.50 9.12 -12.92
CA LEU A 144 5.71 8.96 -14.12
C LEU A 144 4.41 8.21 -13.80
N LEU A 145 3.40 8.41 -14.62
CA LEU A 145 2.15 7.66 -14.50
C LEU A 145 2.43 6.15 -14.64
N GLY A 146 2.00 5.38 -13.66
CA GLY A 146 2.13 3.94 -13.66
C GLY A 146 1.12 3.27 -14.60
N GLY A 147 1.52 2.16 -15.23
CA GLY A 147 0.65 1.33 -16.07
C GLY A 147 -0.32 0.44 -15.28
N SER A 148 -0.76 0.85 -14.09
CA SER A 148 -1.68 0.08 -13.23
C SER A 148 -2.91 0.89 -12.93
N HIS A 149 -4.04 0.20 -12.80
CA HIS A 149 -5.29 0.80 -12.37
C HIS A 149 -5.50 0.58 -10.87
N VAL A 150 -6.05 1.57 -10.18
CA VAL A 150 -6.65 1.42 -8.86
C VAL A 150 -8.13 1.15 -9.08
N ILE A 151 -8.63 0.09 -8.47
CA ILE A 151 -10.02 -0.34 -8.59
C ILE A 151 -10.63 -0.30 -7.21
N ASP A 152 -11.67 0.49 -7.03
CA ASP A 152 -12.41 0.63 -5.78
C ASP A 152 -13.75 -0.09 -5.90
N CYS A 153 -14.20 -0.68 -4.79
CA CYS A 153 -15.52 -1.27 -4.67
C CYS A 153 -16.20 -0.79 -3.38
N GLU A 154 -17.34 -0.14 -3.51
CA GLU A 154 -18.15 0.22 -2.35
C GLU A 154 -18.82 -1.02 -1.76
N ILE A 155 -18.67 -1.18 -0.44
CA ILE A 155 -19.30 -2.29 0.30
C ILE A 155 -20.59 -1.76 0.93
N HIS A 156 -21.72 -2.20 0.38
CA HIS A 156 -23.03 -1.87 0.93
C HIS A 156 -23.53 -3.04 1.80
N ALA A 157 -24.25 -2.73 2.88
CA ALA A 157 -24.73 -3.71 3.85
C ALA A 157 -25.64 -4.83 3.27
N GLY A 158 -26.21 -4.62 2.07
CA GLY A 158 -27.03 -5.61 1.36
C GLY A 158 -26.27 -6.62 0.50
N ARG A 159 -24.93 -6.52 0.39
CA ARG A 159 -24.15 -7.40 -0.48
C ARG A 159 -23.72 -8.73 0.18
N ILE A 160 -23.95 -8.87 1.48
CA ILE A 160 -23.57 -10.04 2.29
C ILE A 160 -24.80 -10.94 2.58
N GLY A 161 -25.69 -11.05 1.66
CA GLY A 161 -26.79 -12.00 1.77
C GLY A 161 -27.34 -12.26 0.39
N GLY A 162 -27.15 -13.48 -0.11
CA GLY A 162 -27.63 -13.90 -1.41
C GLY A 162 -29.15 -13.76 -1.57
N GLY A 163 -29.61 -12.56 -1.79
CA GLY A 163 -30.92 -12.22 -2.27
C GLY A 163 -30.75 -11.52 -3.60
N GLU A 164 -31.33 -12.08 -4.64
CA GLU A 164 -31.49 -11.46 -5.94
C GLU A 164 -32.10 -10.06 -5.77
N GLN A 165 -31.26 -9.04 -5.67
CA GLN A 165 -31.70 -7.69 -5.93
C GLN A 165 -31.34 -7.34 -7.36
N GLU A 166 -32.38 -7.14 -8.12
CA GLU A 166 -32.44 -6.66 -9.48
C GLU A 166 -31.34 -5.60 -9.72
N ARG A 167 -30.32 -5.96 -10.49
CA ARG A 167 -29.35 -5.00 -11.00
C ARG A 167 -30.10 -4.07 -11.93
N VAL A 168 -30.37 -2.85 -11.50
CA VAL A 168 -30.67 -1.77 -12.43
C VAL A 168 -29.42 -1.53 -13.26
N LEU A 169 -29.39 -2.17 -14.42
CA LEU A 169 -28.33 -1.98 -15.41
C LEU A 169 -28.38 -0.54 -15.91
N ALA A 170 -27.34 0.21 -15.62
CA ALA A 170 -27.06 1.43 -16.38
C ALA A 170 -26.90 1.05 -17.87
N PRO A 171 -27.33 1.91 -18.81
CA PRO A 171 -27.33 1.56 -20.24
C PRO A 171 -25.91 1.27 -20.73
N GLU A 172 -25.74 0.14 -21.37
CA GLU A 172 -24.49 -0.40 -21.87
C GLU A 172 -23.85 0.50 -22.94
N PRO A 173 -22.54 0.77 -22.87
CA PRO A 173 -21.78 1.16 -24.05
C PRO A 173 -21.08 -0.06 -24.66
N HIS A 174 -21.53 -0.38 -25.88
CA HIS A 174 -20.80 -1.14 -26.91
C HIS A 174 -20.41 -2.61 -26.64
N ARG A 175 -21.22 -3.48 -27.23
CA ARG A 175 -20.90 -4.88 -27.52
C ARG A 175 -19.65 -5.00 -28.38
N LEU A 176 -18.63 -5.59 -27.84
CA LEU A 176 -17.59 -6.25 -28.63
C LEU A 176 -17.86 -7.75 -28.63
N SER A 177 -17.83 -8.30 -29.81
CA SER A 177 -18.25 -9.60 -30.29
C SER A 177 -17.80 -10.81 -29.45
N ALA A 178 -18.68 -11.81 -29.40
CA ALA A 178 -18.53 -13.15 -28.82
C ALA A 178 -18.50 -13.16 -27.29
N GLU A 179 -19.59 -12.73 -26.67
CA GLU A 179 -19.86 -12.96 -25.26
C GLU A 179 -20.13 -14.44 -25.03
N ILE A 180 -19.29 -15.02 -24.17
CA ILE A 180 -19.66 -16.26 -23.48
C ILE A 180 -20.66 -15.82 -22.42
N ASP A 181 -21.91 -16.21 -22.61
CA ASP A 181 -22.98 -15.97 -21.63
C ASP A 181 -22.78 -16.89 -20.42
N TYR A 182 -22.20 -16.34 -19.36
CA TYR A 182 -22.00 -17.03 -18.08
C TYR A 182 -23.29 -17.09 -17.25
N SER A 183 -24.40 -16.51 -17.71
CA SER A 183 -25.68 -16.51 -16.98
C SER A 183 -26.50 -17.77 -17.22
N ILE A 184 -26.17 -18.58 -18.22
CA ILE A 184 -26.85 -19.86 -18.51
C ILE A 184 -26.02 -20.99 -17.89
N PRO A 185 -26.45 -21.59 -16.75
CA PRO A 185 -25.78 -22.77 -16.18
C PRO A 185 -25.85 -23.91 -17.20
N LYS A 186 -24.69 -24.45 -17.59
CA LYS A 186 -24.67 -25.72 -18.31
C LYS A 186 -25.25 -26.79 -17.40
N VAL A 187 -25.99 -27.76 -17.97
CA VAL A 187 -26.81 -28.77 -17.27
C VAL A 187 -26.05 -29.57 -16.18
N ASN A 188 -24.71 -29.43 -16.06
CA ASN A 188 -23.86 -30.09 -15.06
C ASN A 188 -23.16 -29.13 -14.10
N ASP A 189 -23.52 -27.84 -14.05
CA ASP A 189 -22.82 -26.86 -13.21
C ASP A 189 -23.12 -27.02 -11.71
N PHE A 190 -24.15 -27.75 -11.32
CA PHE A 190 -24.39 -28.07 -9.90
C PHE A 190 -23.26 -28.88 -9.27
N GLU A 191 -22.61 -29.76 -10.03
CA GLU A 191 -21.46 -30.52 -9.55
C GLU A 191 -20.19 -29.65 -9.54
N ALA A 192 -20.05 -28.71 -10.48
CA ALA A 192 -18.95 -27.71 -10.49
C ALA A 192 -19.12 -26.74 -9.33
N LEU A 193 -20.31 -26.19 -9.12
CA LEU A 193 -20.64 -25.32 -7.98
C LEU A 193 -20.52 -26.05 -6.62
N ALA A 194 -20.79 -27.37 -6.58
CA ALA A 194 -20.57 -28.15 -5.36
C ALA A 194 -19.07 -28.41 -5.08
N ARG A 195 -18.22 -28.43 -6.11
CA ARG A 195 -16.76 -28.55 -5.99
C ARG A 195 -16.09 -27.23 -5.57
N ASP A 196 -16.70 -26.09 -5.88
CA ASP A 196 -16.21 -24.76 -5.54
C ASP A 196 -16.68 -24.27 -4.16
N ARG A 197 -17.26 -25.14 -3.33
CA ARG A 197 -17.55 -24.82 -1.93
C ARG A 197 -16.26 -24.86 -1.14
N ALA A 198 -15.58 -23.73 -1.11
CA ALA A 198 -14.50 -23.51 -0.17
C ALA A 198 -15.07 -22.96 1.13
N ASP A 199 -14.71 -23.56 2.25
CA ASP A 199 -14.96 -22.98 3.56
C ASP A 199 -14.04 -21.78 3.75
N VAL A 200 -14.60 -20.64 4.13
CA VAL A 200 -13.81 -19.42 4.38
C VAL A 200 -13.75 -19.17 5.87
N ARG A 201 -12.55 -19.09 6.40
CA ARG A 201 -12.28 -18.78 7.80
C ARG A 201 -11.20 -17.70 7.96
N SER A 202 -11.05 -17.19 9.16
CA SER A 202 -9.94 -16.27 9.47
C SER A 202 -8.60 -16.95 9.27
N LEU A 203 -7.61 -16.15 8.87
CA LEU A 203 -6.23 -16.55 8.76
C LEU A 203 -5.66 -16.96 10.13
N GLU A 204 -4.88 -18.04 10.16
CA GLU A 204 -4.17 -18.53 11.33
C GLU A 204 -2.67 -18.68 11.04
N SER A 205 -1.84 -18.71 12.09
CA SER A 205 -0.40 -18.89 11.93
C SER A 205 -0.03 -20.22 11.26
N ALA A 206 -0.86 -21.24 11.43
CA ALA A 206 -0.68 -22.56 10.82
C ALA A 206 -0.78 -22.53 9.28
N ASP A 207 -1.44 -21.52 8.71
CA ASP A 207 -1.63 -21.40 7.25
C ASP A 207 -0.37 -20.94 6.52
N LEU A 208 0.65 -20.46 7.23
CA LEU A 208 1.86 -19.89 6.64
C LEU A 208 2.52 -20.81 5.62
N GLU A 209 2.63 -22.10 5.91
CA GLU A 209 3.28 -23.06 5.00
C GLU A 209 2.52 -23.23 3.68
N ASP A 210 1.21 -23.30 3.77
CA ASP A 210 0.35 -23.41 2.58
C ASP A 210 0.38 -22.12 1.75
N ILE A 211 0.33 -20.97 2.41
CA ILE A 211 0.43 -19.65 1.74
C ILE A 211 1.77 -19.51 1.02
N VAL A 212 2.87 -19.87 1.68
CA VAL A 212 4.22 -19.83 1.07
C VAL A 212 4.31 -20.77 -0.13
N ARG A 213 3.71 -21.96 -0.03
CA ARG A 213 3.66 -22.94 -1.13
C ARG A 213 2.88 -22.40 -2.33
N ILE A 214 1.71 -21.80 -2.09
CA ILE A 214 0.87 -21.18 -3.11
C ILE A 214 1.62 -20.00 -3.75
N ASP A 215 2.15 -19.10 -2.94
CA ASP A 215 2.90 -17.94 -3.40
C ASP A 215 4.11 -18.33 -4.26
N ARG A 216 4.89 -19.33 -3.83
CA ARG A 216 6.02 -19.85 -4.60
C ARG A 216 5.59 -20.41 -5.96
N ARG A 217 4.44 -21.07 -6.02
CA ARG A 217 3.90 -21.60 -7.28
C ARG A 217 3.52 -20.47 -8.25
N ILE A 218 2.94 -19.40 -7.75
CA ILE A 218 2.48 -18.24 -8.55
C ILE A 218 3.69 -17.37 -8.96
N MET A 219 4.56 -17.06 -8.02
CA MET A 219 5.65 -16.10 -8.20
C MET A 219 6.94 -16.71 -8.76
N GLY A 220 7.05 -18.05 -8.77
CA GLY A 220 8.23 -18.76 -9.25
C GLY A 220 9.48 -18.59 -8.36
N ARG A 221 9.37 -18.00 -7.17
CA ARG A 221 10.47 -17.75 -6.23
C ARG A 221 10.02 -17.92 -4.78
N ASP A 222 10.98 -18.17 -3.89
CA ASP A 222 10.72 -18.27 -2.46
C ASP A 222 10.72 -16.88 -1.82
N ARG A 223 9.58 -16.51 -1.22
CA ARG A 223 9.40 -15.26 -0.48
C ARG A 223 8.97 -15.51 0.97
N ARG A 224 9.31 -16.68 1.52
CA ARG A 224 8.90 -17.11 2.85
C ARG A 224 9.10 -16.04 3.91
N ALA A 225 10.27 -15.41 3.96
CA ALA A 225 10.56 -14.39 4.95
C ALA A 225 9.64 -13.16 4.83
N TYR A 226 9.31 -12.76 3.60
CA TYR A 226 8.37 -11.66 3.35
C TYR A 226 6.94 -12.04 3.71
N ILE A 227 6.46 -13.19 3.24
CA ILE A 227 5.11 -13.69 3.54
C ILE A 227 4.93 -13.91 5.04
N GLY A 228 5.94 -14.48 5.73
CA GLY A 228 5.89 -14.67 7.18
C GLY A 228 5.69 -13.38 7.95
N ARG A 229 6.39 -12.30 7.55
CA ARG A 229 6.18 -10.97 8.16
C ARG A 229 4.79 -10.40 7.89
N LEU A 230 4.26 -10.59 6.67
CA LEU A 230 2.90 -10.13 6.34
C LEU A 230 1.84 -10.87 7.14
N VAL A 231 1.99 -12.19 7.30
CA VAL A 231 1.09 -13.01 8.12
C VAL A 231 1.16 -12.59 9.59
N ASP A 232 2.36 -12.40 10.12
CA ASP A 232 2.56 -11.95 11.50
C ASP A 232 1.92 -10.58 11.74
N GLU A 233 2.14 -9.62 10.83
CA GLU A 233 1.52 -8.30 10.88
C GLU A 233 -0.03 -8.40 10.81
N ALA A 234 -0.56 -9.23 9.92
CA ALA A 234 -2.00 -9.42 9.78
C ALA A 234 -2.65 -10.01 11.05
N LEU A 235 -1.94 -10.91 11.74
CA LEU A 235 -2.44 -11.56 12.95
C LEU A 235 -2.30 -10.71 14.20
N ASN A 236 -1.20 -9.98 14.32
CA ASN A 236 -0.82 -9.32 15.57
C ASN A 236 -1.01 -7.80 15.56
N ASP A 237 -0.91 -7.15 14.40
CA ASP A 237 -0.85 -5.69 14.29
C ASP A 237 -2.01 -5.05 13.55
N SER A 238 -2.85 -5.84 12.88
CA SER A 238 -4.00 -5.31 12.14
C SER A 238 -5.12 -4.92 13.09
N ALA A 239 -5.55 -3.66 13.05
CA ALA A 239 -6.73 -3.17 13.77
C ALA A 239 -8.04 -3.78 13.22
N ILE A 240 -8.02 -4.21 11.96
CA ILE A 240 -9.15 -4.84 11.28
C ILE A 240 -8.67 -6.21 10.78
N ARG A 241 -9.15 -7.27 11.40
CA ARG A 241 -8.84 -8.65 11.00
C ARG A 241 -9.69 -9.06 9.81
N VAL A 242 -9.25 -8.67 8.62
CA VAL A 242 -9.90 -9.03 7.34
C VAL A 242 -9.12 -10.06 6.54
N SER A 243 -8.10 -10.68 7.13
CA SER A 243 -7.35 -11.73 6.46
C SER A 243 -8.12 -13.04 6.55
N LEU A 244 -8.50 -13.57 5.39
CA LEU A 244 -9.28 -14.77 5.25
C LEU A 244 -8.53 -15.83 4.45
N VAL A 245 -8.81 -17.07 4.73
CA VAL A 245 -8.29 -18.25 4.01
C VAL A 245 -9.45 -19.06 3.47
N ALA A 246 -9.40 -19.40 2.20
CA ALA A 246 -10.28 -20.41 1.62
C ALA A 246 -9.66 -21.79 1.82
N VAL A 247 -10.43 -22.73 2.36
CA VAL A 247 -9.98 -24.07 2.70
C VAL A 247 -10.81 -25.09 1.93
N GLN A 248 -10.15 -26.00 1.26
CA GLN A 248 -10.75 -27.16 0.65
C GLN A 248 -10.05 -28.42 1.18
N ASP A 249 -10.82 -29.42 1.61
CA ASP A 249 -10.29 -30.71 2.13
C ASP A 249 -9.21 -30.55 3.22
N LYS A 250 -9.38 -29.59 4.13
CA LYS A 250 -8.50 -29.27 5.27
C LYS A 250 -7.16 -28.62 4.92
N SER A 251 -6.93 -28.21 3.67
CA SER A 251 -5.75 -27.42 3.29
C SER A 251 -6.12 -26.09 2.65
N ALA A 252 -5.29 -25.09 2.80
CA ALA A 252 -5.49 -23.79 2.13
C ALA A 252 -5.36 -23.94 0.62
N THR A 253 -6.28 -23.36 -0.14
CA THR A 253 -6.37 -23.53 -1.61
C THR A 253 -6.22 -22.22 -2.39
N GLY A 254 -5.57 -21.20 -1.86
CA GLY A 254 -5.22 -19.99 -2.61
C GLY A 254 -6.15 -18.83 -2.49
#